data_1f6d45eba789c46c9d307e63974bc489
#
_entry.id   1f6d45eba789c46c9d307e63974bc489
#
_cell.length_a   1.000
_cell.length_b   1.000
_cell.length_c   1.000
_cell.angle_alpha   90.00
_cell.angle_beta   90.00
_cell.angle_gamma   90.00
#
_symmetry.space_group_name_H-M   'P 1'
#
loop_
_entity.id
_entity.type
_entity.pdbx_description
1 polymer ?
#
loop_
_entity_poly.entity_id
_entity_poly.type
_entity_poly.pdbx_seq_one_letter_code
_entity_poly.pdbx_strand_id
1 'polypeptide(L)'
;IPVTRVPKVKVGVVGEIYVKYSPLGNNDLQKFLESQDCEVNFPGLMGFVQYCAFNMGEDHVLYGGKLAVKVGTDQFLNWLDSVERAMLKAETDAGFYAPGPFKELVEKPKGVISLGAKMGEGWLLTAEMIELVQGGYGNIVCAQPFGCLPNHIVGKGMVNKIRALYPSANITPIDYDPSATRVNQENRIKLMLAVAKERLNAPVEAHPLTAEQLVGGAPQVGATV
;
A
#
# COMPACT_ATOMS: atom_id res chain seq x y z
N ILE A 1 -1.36 -9.47 27.55
CA ILE A 1 -1.03 -10.70 26.80
C ILE A 1 0.49 -10.69 26.62
N PRO A 2 1.23 -11.74 27.05
CA PRO A 2 2.66 -11.81 26.82
C PRO A 2 2.93 -11.92 25.31
N VAL A 3 3.86 -11.10 24.81
CA VAL A 3 4.24 -11.06 23.39
C VAL A 3 5.73 -11.40 23.28
N THR A 4 6.07 -12.37 22.44
CA THR A 4 7.44 -12.69 22.08
C THR A 4 7.75 -12.12 20.72
N ARG A 5 8.72 -11.20 20.64
CA ARG A 5 9.15 -10.62 19.36
C ARG A 5 10.17 -11.54 18.71
N VAL A 6 9.84 -12.01 17.51
CA VAL A 6 10.73 -12.82 16.66
C VAL A 6 10.82 -12.18 15.27
N PRO A 7 11.97 -12.23 14.61
CA PRO A 7 12.08 -11.78 13.22
C PRO A 7 11.18 -12.62 12.32
N LYS A 8 10.33 -11.97 11.54
CA LYS A 8 9.45 -12.62 10.55
C LYS A 8 9.53 -11.91 9.21
N VAL A 9 9.19 -12.63 8.15
CA VAL A 9 8.98 -11.99 6.85
C VAL A 9 7.77 -11.07 6.95
N LYS A 10 7.99 -9.77 6.70
CA LYS A 10 6.94 -8.76 6.71
C LYS A 10 6.25 -8.71 5.36
N VAL A 11 4.93 -8.85 5.36
CA VAL A 11 4.10 -8.86 4.15
C VAL A 11 3.00 -7.83 4.28
N GLY A 12 2.94 -6.89 3.33
CA GLY A 12 1.82 -5.97 3.17
C GLY A 12 0.75 -6.56 2.25
N VAL A 13 -0.51 -6.24 2.51
CA VAL A 13 -1.63 -6.63 1.64
C VAL A 13 -2.38 -5.38 1.23
N VAL A 14 -2.35 -5.06 -0.06
CA VAL A 14 -3.17 -4.01 -0.67
C VAL A 14 -4.14 -4.63 -1.66
N GLY A 15 -5.07 -3.87 -2.18
CA GLY A 15 -5.96 -4.37 -3.23
C GLY A 15 -7.36 -3.78 -3.14
N GLU A 16 -8.27 -4.39 -3.89
CA GLU A 16 -9.68 -4.02 -3.90
C GLU A 16 -10.28 -4.22 -2.51
N ILE A 17 -11.07 -3.24 -2.07
CA ILE A 17 -11.49 -3.09 -0.67
C ILE A 17 -12.23 -4.33 -0.13
N TYR A 18 -13.13 -4.92 -0.92
CA TYR A 18 -13.85 -6.12 -0.51
C TYR A 18 -12.92 -7.33 -0.47
N VAL A 19 -12.16 -7.57 -1.56
CA VAL A 19 -11.25 -8.71 -1.67
C VAL A 19 -10.15 -8.64 -0.61
N LYS A 20 -9.61 -7.43 -0.35
CA LYS A 20 -8.57 -7.23 0.67
C LYS A 20 -9.02 -7.70 2.05
N TYR A 21 -10.24 -7.39 2.47
CA TYR A 21 -10.70 -7.67 3.83
C TYR A 21 -11.61 -8.91 3.98
N SER A 22 -12.11 -9.49 2.88
CA SER A 22 -13.03 -10.63 2.93
C SER A 22 -12.29 -11.97 2.84
N PRO A 23 -12.26 -12.77 3.93
CA PRO A 23 -11.67 -14.12 3.87
C PRO A 23 -12.32 -15.02 2.81
N LEU A 24 -13.61 -14.85 2.56
CA LEU A 24 -14.31 -15.55 1.48
C LEU A 24 -13.82 -15.11 0.10
N GLY A 25 -13.62 -13.79 -0.09
CA GLY A 25 -13.18 -13.21 -1.36
C GLY A 25 -11.72 -13.50 -1.70
N ASN A 26 -10.87 -13.67 -0.69
CA ASN A 26 -9.41 -13.84 -0.84
C ASN A 26 -8.88 -15.21 -0.39
N ASN A 27 -9.76 -16.21 -0.24
CA ASN A 27 -9.38 -17.56 0.16
C ASN A 27 -8.58 -17.65 1.47
N ASP A 28 -9.00 -16.88 2.51
CA ASP A 28 -8.30 -16.80 3.80
C ASP A 28 -6.83 -16.35 3.68
N LEU A 29 -6.54 -15.38 2.84
CA LEU A 29 -5.18 -14.89 2.54
C LEU A 29 -4.37 -14.59 3.80
N GLN A 30 -4.97 -13.91 4.80
CA GLN A 30 -4.28 -13.60 6.05
C GLN A 30 -3.82 -14.87 6.76
N LYS A 31 -4.73 -15.81 7.00
CA LYS A 31 -4.40 -17.09 7.64
C LYS A 31 -3.36 -17.87 6.86
N PHE A 32 -3.43 -17.81 5.54
CA PHE A 32 -2.42 -18.45 4.69
C PHE A 32 -1.04 -17.82 4.91
N LEU A 33 -0.90 -16.50 4.89
CA LEU A 33 0.37 -15.80 5.14
C LEU A 33 0.90 -16.06 6.55
N GLU A 34 0.04 -16.01 7.56
CA GLU A 34 0.39 -16.35 8.95
C GLU A 34 0.89 -17.80 9.08
N SER A 35 0.26 -18.75 8.36
CA SER A 35 0.71 -20.15 8.31
C SER A 35 2.07 -20.35 7.65
N GLN A 36 2.51 -19.37 6.84
CA GLN A 36 3.86 -19.32 6.25
C GLN A 36 4.89 -18.59 7.13
N ASP A 37 4.53 -18.31 8.38
CA ASP A 37 5.36 -17.61 9.38
C ASP A 37 5.65 -16.15 8.99
N CYS A 38 4.65 -15.45 8.46
CA CYS A 38 4.75 -14.04 8.11
C CYS A 38 4.11 -13.13 9.16
N GLU A 39 4.65 -11.92 9.30
CA GLU A 39 4.00 -10.77 9.92
C GLU A 39 3.23 -10.02 8.84
N VAL A 40 1.90 -9.91 9.00
CA VAL A 40 1.02 -9.40 7.95
C VAL A 40 0.48 -8.03 8.32
N ASN A 41 0.56 -7.09 7.38
CA ASN A 41 0.02 -5.74 7.52
C ASN A 41 -1.04 -5.47 6.45
N PHE A 42 -2.25 -5.11 6.92
CA PHE A 42 -3.34 -4.60 6.09
C PHE A 42 -3.52 -3.11 6.39
N PRO A 43 -3.29 -2.19 5.42
CA PRO A 43 -3.64 -0.79 5.61
C PRO A 43 -5.09 -0.63 6.08
N GLY A 44 -5.30 0.22 7.08
CA GLY A 44 -6.58 0.33 7.78
C GLY A 44 -7.70 0.91 6.91
N LEU A 45 -8.96 0.56 7.25
CA LEU A 45 -10.15 1.07 6.57
C LEU A 45 -10.31 2.60 6.69
N MET A 46 -9.74 3.20 7.74
CA MET A 46 -9.75 4.66 7.94
C MET A 46 -9.14 5.38 6.73
N GLY A 47 -8.01 4.91 6.20
CA GLY A 47 -7.35 5.48 5.02
C GLY A 47 -8.27 5.49 3.79
N PHE A 48 -9.08 4.46 3.60
CA PHE A 48 -10.05 4.42 2.51
C PHE A 48 -11.20 5.43 2.69
N VAL A 49 -11.70 5.61 3.92
CA VAL A 49 -12.71 6.63 4.22
C VAL A 49 -12.16 8.04 3.98
N GLN A 50 -10.93 8.31 4.44
CA GLN A 50 -10.25 9.58 4.20
C GLN A 50 -10.01 9.81 2.70
N TYR A 51 -9.60 8.77 1.96
CA TYR A 51 -9.45 8.81 0.50
C TYR A 51 -10.76 9.19 -0.21
N CYS A 52 -11.88 8.60 0.17
CA CYS A 52 -13.18 8.94 -0.42
C CYS A 52 -13.55 10.41 -0.17
N ALA A 53 -13.39 10.88 1.06
CA ALA A 53 -13.66 12.27 1.42
C ALA A 53 -12.71 13.23 0.68
N PHE A 54 -11.42 12.92 0.65
CA PHE A 54 -10.41 13.70 -0.05
C PHE A 54 -10.74 13.87 -1.53
N ASN A 55 -11.09 12.80 -2.22
CA ASN A 55 -11.43 12.84 -3.65
C ASN A 55 -12.66 13.68 -3.95
N MET A 56 -13.64 13.73 -3.04
CA MET A 56 -14.81 14.63 -3.19
C MET A 56 -14.40 16.10 -3.14
N GLY A 57 -13.43 16.44 -2.28
CA GLY A 57 -12.87 17.80 -2.19
C GLY A 57 -11.98 18.14 -3.39
N GLU A 58 -11.18 17.17 -3.87
CA GLU A 58 -10.29 17.36 -5.01
C GLU A 58 -11.03 17.57 -6.34
N ASP A 59 -12.29 17.21 -6.46
CA ASP A 59 -13.11 17.55 -7.62
C ASP A 59 -13.22 19.05 -7.87
N HIS A 60 -13.18 19.85 -6.82
CA HIS A 60 -13.13 21.30 -6.96
C HIS A 60 -11.80 21.76 -7.59
N VAL A 61 -10.69 21.17 -7.19
CA VAL A 61 -9.36 21.53 -7.70
C VAL A 61 -9.14 21.03 -9.12
N LEU A 62 -9.53 19.78 -9.39
CA LEU A 62 -9.26 19.11 -10.68
C LEU A 62 -10.25 19.49 -11.76
N TYR A 63 -11.51 19.72 -11.42
CA TYR A 63 -12.61 19.82 -12.39
C TYR A 63 -13.54 21.02 -12.16
N GLY A 64 -13.22 21.93 -11.22
CA GLY A 64 -14.06 23.09 -10.94
C GLY A 64 -15.35 22.75 -10.21
N GLY A 65 -15.36 21.70 -9.39
CA GLY A 65 -16.51 21.32 -8.56
C GLY A 65 -16.88 22.37 -7.52
N LYS A 66 -17.94 22.12 -6.73
CA LYS A 66 -18.48 23.09 -5.76
C LYS A 66 -17.51 23.36 -4.60
N LEU A 67 -17.14 24.63 -4.39
CA LEU A 67 -16.29 25.07 -3.27
C LEU A 67 -16.85 24.66 -1.90
N ALA A 68 -18.19 24.71 -1.73
CA ALA A 68 -18.81 24.28 -0.47
C ALA A 68 -18.53 22.82 -0.12
N VAL A 69 -18.44 21.93 -1.13
CA VAL A 69 -18.06 20.53 -0.94
C VAL A 69 -16.60 20.44 -0.48
N LYS A 70 -15.71 21.18 -1.15
CA LYS A 70 -14.28 21.25 -0.76
C LYS A 70 -14.11 21.68 0.70
N VAL A 71 -14.77 22.76 1.11
CA VAL A 71 -14.69 23.27 2.49
C VAL A 71 -15.25 22.23 3.48
N GLY A 72 -16.39 21.62 3.18
CA GLY A 72 -16.99 20.60 4.05
C GLY A 72 -16.11 19.35 4.20
N THR A 73 -15.54 18.85 3.11
CA THR A 73 -14.64 17.69 3.14
C THR A 73 -13.33 18.00 3.83
N ASP A 74 -12.76 19.20 3.68
CA ASP A 74 -11.55 19.61 4.39
C ASP A 74 -11.76 19.66 5.91
N GLN A 75 -12.91 20.17 6.37
CA GLN A 75 -13.25 20.16 7.80
C GLN A 75 -13.44 18.72 8.32
N PHE A 76 -14.11 17.87 7.55
CA PHE A 76 -14.28 16.45 7.89
C PHE A 76 -12.93 15.73 7.98
N LEU A 77 -12.04 15.94 7.01
CA LEU A 77 -10.68 15.37 7.01
C LEU A 77 -9.84 15.89 8.19
N ASN A 78 -9.98 17.16 8.57
CA ASN A 78 -9.27 17.68 9.74
C ASN A 78 -9.79 17.04 11.06
N TRP A 79 -11.07 16.75 11.14
CA TRP A 79 -11.62 15.99 12.26
C TRP A 79 -11.10 14.55 12.28
N LEU A 80 -11.12 13.85 11.14
CA LEU A 80 -10.56 12.50 11.01
C LEU A 80 -9.07 12.46 11.34
N ASP A 81 -8.28 13.45 10.92
CA ASP A 81 -6.85 13.59 11.27
C ASP A 81 -6.64 13.58 12.80
N SER A 82 -7.54 14.24 13.55
CA SER A 82 -7.44 14.22 15.01
C SER A 82 -7.68 12.84 15.63
N VAL A 83 -8.63 12.08 15.06
CA VAL A 83 -8.90 10.70 15.49
C VAL A 83 -7.76 9.79 15.10
N GLU A 84 -7.29 9.89 13.85
CA GLU A 84 -6.15 9.12 13.33
C GLU A 84 -4.91 9.29 14.18
N ARG A 85 -4.53 10.54 14.51
CA ARG A 85 -3.37 10.82 15.38
C ARG A 85 -3.49 10.17 16.75
N ALA A 86 -4.69 10.14 17.32
CA ALA A 86 -4.92 9.45 18.60
C ALA A 86 -4.71 7.93 18.46
N MET A 87 -5.15 7.32 17.35
CA MET A 87 -4.95 5.91 17.05
C MET A 87 -3.46 5.59 16.84
N LEU A 88 -2.79 6.33 15.96
CA LEU A 88 -1.35 6.17 15.67
C LEU A 88 -0.50 6.32 16.93
N LYS A 89 -0.86 7.27 17.79
CA LYS A 89 -0.18 7.44 19.09
C LYS A 89 -0.38 6.21 19.98
N ALA A 90 -1.59 5.69 20.08
CA ALA A 90 -1.88 4.51 20.90
C ALA A 90 -1.14 3.26 20.40
N GLU A 91 -1.06 3.07 19.07
CA GLU A 91 -0.29 1.98 18.45
C GLU A 91 1.21 2.12 18.75
N THR A 92 1.77 3.32 18.58
CA THR A 92 3.18 3.61 18.87
C THR A 92 3.50 3.41 20.34
N ASP A 93 2.66 3.96 21.24
CA ASP A 93 2.85 3.82 22.70
C ASP A 93 2.78 2.35 23.14
N ALA A 94 1.99 1.51 22.46
CA ALA A 94 1.93 0.08 22.69
C ALA A 94 3.08 -0.70 22.02
N GLY A 95 3.94 -0.02 21.26
CA GLY A 95 5.08 -0.62 20.57
C GLY A 95 4.71 -1.44 19.33
N PHE A 96 3.56 -1.17 18.73
CA PHE A 96 3.18 -1.71 17.43
C PHE A 96 3.68 -0.82 16.29
N TYR A 97 3.66 -1.38 15.08
CA TYR A 97 3.87 -0.59 13.87
C TYR A 97 2.68 0.37 13.69
N ALA A 98 2.98 1.64 13.53
CA ALA A 98 2.01 2.66 13.16
C ALA A 98 2.37 3.20 11.76
N PRO A 99 1.44 3.21 10.80
CA PRO A 99 1.66 3.84 9.50
C PRO A 99 1.81 5.37 9.63
N GLY A 100 2.20 6.04 8.55
CA GLY A 100 2.13 7.49 8.48
C GLY A 100 0.69 8.01 8.45
N PRO A 101 0.45 9.27 8.83
CA PRO A 101 -0.89 9.87 8.75
C PRO A 101 -1.33 10.03 7.29
N PHE A 102 -2.64 10.02 7.05
CA PHE A 102 -3.22 10.13 5.71
C PHE A 102 -2.71 11.33 4.90
N LYS A 103 -2.43 12.46 5.55
CA LYS A 103 -1.85 13.65 4.88
C LYS A 103 -0.49 13.35 4.23
N GLU A 104 0.31 12.49 4.83
CA GLU A 104 1.58 12.05 4.25
C GLU A 104 1.35 10.99 3.18
N LEU A 105 0.34 10.14 3.34
CA LEU A 105 -0.04 9.13 2.36
C LEU A 105 -0.43 9.75 1.01
N VAL A 106 -1.13 10.90 1.01
CA VAL A 106 -1.48 11.66 -0.21
C VAL A 106 -0.24 12.12 -0.99
N GLU A 107 0.88 12.35 -0.33
CA GLU A 107 2.13 12.78 -0.97
C GLU A 107 2.90 11.62 -1.64
N LYS A 108 2.70 10.38 -1.17
CA LYS A 108 3.45 9.20 -1.62
C LYS A 108 3.35 8.92 -3.12
N PRO A 109 2.18 9.02 -3.78
CA PRO A 109 2.05 8.71 -5.19
C PRO A 109 2.56 9.81 -6.12
N LYS A 110 2.94 10.98 -5.60
CA LYS A 110 3.46 12.08 -6.42
C LYS A 110 4.67 11.65 -7.24
N GLY A 111 4.68 11.97 -8.53
CA GLY A 111 5.70 11.52 -9.47
C GLY A 111 5.54 10.07 -9.96
N VAL A 112 4.67 9.29 -9.33
CA VAL A 112 4.34 7.92 -9.76
C VAL A 112 3.02 7.92 -10.52
N ILE A 113 1.95 8.46 -9.91
CA ILE A 113 0.63 8.56 -10.54
C ILE A 113 -0.06 9.87 -10.10
N SER A 114 -0.97 10.35 -10.95
CA SER A 114 -1.78 11.53 -10.64
C SER A 114 -2.88 11.20 -9.62
N LEU A 115 -3.17 12.14 -8.70
CA LEU A 115 -4.33 12.06 -7.82
C LEU A 115 -5.67 12.09 -8.58
N GLY A 116 -5.66 12.48 -9.85
CA GLY A 116 -6.82 12.35 -10.76
C GLY A 116 -7.17 10.89 -11.10
N ALA A 117 -6.27 9.94 -10.89
CA ALA A 117 -6.55 8.51 -11.02
C ALA A 117 -7.29 7.99 -9.78
N LYS A 118 -8.54 8.42 -9.58
CA LYS A 118 -9.29 8.30 -8.33
C LYS A 118 -10.52 7.38 -8.38
N MET A 119 -10.71 6.65 -9.49
CA MET A 119 -11.83 5.71 -9.60
C MET A 119 -11.54 4.42 -8.83
N GLY A 120 -12.55 3.90 -8.11
CA GLY A 120 -12.37 2.81 -7.17
C GLY A 120 -11.38 3.17 -6.06
N GLU A 121 -10.43 2.32 -5.76
CA GLU A 121 -9.32 2.59 -4.84
C GLU A 121 -8.28 3.55 -5.43
N GLY A 122 -8.26 3.69 -6.74
CA GLY A 122 -7.48 4.67 -7.47
C GLY A 122 -6.02 4.78 -7.00
N TRP A 123 -5.54 6.03 -6.91
CA TRP A 123 -4.17 6.34 -6.47
C TRP A 123 -3.81 5.81 -5.07
N LEU A 124 -4.82 5.50 -4.24
CA LEU A 124 -4.60 4.95 -2.90
C LEU A 124 -3.80 3.64 -2.95
N LEU A 125 -4.11 2.75 -3.90
CA LEU A 125 -3.36 1.48 -4.07
C LEU A 125 -1.86 1.72 -4.27
N THR A 126 -1.52 2.66 -5.13
CA THR A 126 -0.12 3.03 -5.37
C THR A 126 0.52 3.65 -4.12
N ALA A 127 -0.21 4.52 -3.42
CA ALA A 127 0.25 5.16 -2.19
C ALA A 127 0.49 4.15 -1.06
N GLU A 128 -0.45 3.24 -0.82
CA GLU A 128 -0.33 2.16 0.18
C GLU A 128 0.87 1.24 -0.12
N MET A 129 1.11 0.88 -1.39
CA MET A 129 2.28 0.08 -1.76
C MET A 129 3.59 0.81 -1.43
N ILE A 130 3.69 2.10 -1.74
CA ILE A 130 4.88 2.90 -1.45
C ILE A 130 5.09 3.02 0.06
N GLU A 131 4.04 3.31 0.81
CA GLU A 131 4.10 3.41 2.26
C GLU A 131 4.56 2.11 2.92
N LEU A 132 3.99 0.99 2.50
CA LEU A 132 4.39 -0.33 2.99
C LEU A 132 5.87 -0.62 2.72
N VAL A 133 6.37 -0.31 1.52
CA VAL A 133 7.79 -0.45 1.19
C VAL A 133 8.66 0.40 2.13
N GLN A 134 8.29 1.66 2.33
CA GLN A 134 9.00 2.58 3.23
C GLN A 134 8.92 2.15 4.69
N GLY A 135 7.81 1.54 5.11
CA GLY A 135 7.59 1.00 6.46
C GLY A 135 8.23 -0.37 6.71
N GLY A 136 8.99 -0.91 5.74
CA GLY A 136 9.67 -2.21 5.87
C GLY A 136 8.81 -3.43 5.51
N TYR A 137 7.60 -3.23 5.01
CA TYR A 137 6.72 -4.29 4.45
C TYR A 137 6.88 -4.40 2.94
N GLY A 138 8.13 -4.47 2.46
CA GLY A 138 8.46 -4.45 1.04
C GLY A 138 7.98 -5.68 0.24
N ASN A 139 7.55 -6.76 0.89
CA ASN A 139 6.89 -7.89 0.23
C ASN A 139 5.38 -7.63 0.23
N ILE A 140 4.77 -7.45 -0.94
CA ILE A 140 3.39 -6.97 -1.04
C ILE A 140 2.56 -7.90 -1.91
N VAL A 141 1.44 -8.36 -1.38
CA VAL A 141 0.36 -8.99 -2.15
C VAL A 141 -0.65 -7.92 -2.54
N CYS A 142 -0.86 -7.74 -3.84
CA CYS A 142 -1.93 -6.89 -4.35
C CYS A 142 -3.11 -7.80 -4.71
N ALA A 143 -4.08 -7.88 -3.81
CA ALA A 143 -5.26 -8.75 -3.95
C ALA A 143 -6.34 -8.04 -4.77
N GLN A 144 -6.69 -8.59 -5.91
CA GLN A 144 -7.60 -7.93 -6.84
C GLN A 144 -8.60 -8.92 -7.47
N PRO A 145 -9.85 -8.47 -7.74
CA PRO A 145 -10.75 -9.25 -8.56
C PRO A 145 -10.23 -9.32 -10.00
N PHE A 146 -10.43 -10.43 -10.68
CA PHE A 146 -10.16 -10.50 -12.11
C PHE A 146 -11.00 -9.47 -12.88
N GLY A 147 -10.34 -8.71 -13.77
CA GLY A 147 -11.01 -7.67 -14.57
C GLY A 147 -11.35 -6.39 -13.82
N CYS A 148 -10.95 -6.21 -12.57
CA CYS A 148 -11.11 -4.94 -11.86
C CYS A 148 -10.19 -3.87 -12.47
N LEU A 149 -10.77 -2.94 -13.24
CA LEU A 149 -10.02 -1.95 -14.01
C LEU A 149 -9.10 -1.08 -13.14
N PRO A 150 -9.57 -0.46 -12.03
CA PRO A 150 -8.69 0.34 -11.19
C PRO A 150 -7.51 -0.47 -10.65
N ASN A 151 -7.73 -1.66 -10.15
CA ASN A 151 -6.67 -2.51 -9.61
C ASN A 151 -5.64 -2.92 -10.68
N HIS A 152 -6.08 -3.18 -11.91
CA HIS A 152 -5.16 -3.51 -13.00
C HIS A 152 -4.32 -2.31 -13.44
N ILE A 153 -4.90 -1.09 -13.46
CA ILE A 153 -4.21 0.12 -13.90
C ILE A 153 -3.31 0.68 -12.79
N VAL A 154 -3.89 0.99 -11.61
CA VAL A 154 -3.18 1.72 -10.55
C VAL A 154 -2.57 0.81 -9.48
N GLY A 155 -2.95 -0.46 -9.45
CA GLY A 155 -2.29 -1.49 -8.67
C GLY A 155 -1.21 -2.19 -9.49
N LYS A 156 -1.60 -3.20 -10.28
CA LYS A 156 -0.69 -4.03 -11.09
C LYS A 156 0.13 -3.21 -12.08
N GLY A 157 -0.48 -2.22 -12.75
CA GLY A 157 0.20 -1.39 -13.76
C GLY A 157 1.32 -0.53 -13.19
N MET A 158 1.28 -0.16 -11.90
CA MET A 158 2.29 0.67 -11.28
C MET A 158 3.47 -0.13 -10.68
N VAL A 159 3.38 -1.45 -10.62
CA VAL A 159 4.40 -2.32 -9.98
C VAL A 159 5.80 -2.06 -10.52
N ASN A 160 5.96 -1.98 -11.84
CA ASN A 160 7.28 -1.77 -12.44
C ASN A 160 7.84 -0.38 -12.12
N LYS A 161 6.98 0.65 -12.07
CA LYS A 161 7.39 2.01 -11.72
C LYS A 161 7.79 2.10 -10.25
N ILE A 162 7.05 1.43 -9.36
CA ILE A 162 7.40 1.35 -7.94
C ILE A 162 8.73 0.59 -7.76
N ARG A 163 8.94 -0.53 -8.45
CA ARG A 163 10.21 -1.28 -8.40
C ARG A 163 11.41 -0.49 -8.93
N ALA A 164 11.20 0.37 -9.91
CA ALA A 164 12.26 1.25 -10.41
C ALA A 164 12.70 2.28 -9.35
N LEU A 165 11.75 2.76 -8.53
CA LEU A 165 12.04 3.69 -7.43
C LEU A 165 12.52 2.97 -6.15
N TYR A 166 12.01 1.78 -5.92
CA TYR A 166 12.31 0.95 -4.74
C TYR A 166 12.71 -0.46 -5.19
N PRO A 167 13.98 -0.71 -5.55
CA PRO A 167 14.44 -2.00 -6.07
C PRO A 167 14.24 -3.19 -5.12
N SER A 168 14.12 -2.92 -3.83
CA SER A 168 13.80 -3.93 -2.83
C SER A 168 12.33 -4.36 -2.82
N ALA A 169 11.44 -3.63 -3.50
CA ALA A 169 10.01 -3.94 -3.53
C ALA A 169 9.72 -5.27 -4.26
N ASN A 170 9.10 -6.19 -3.54
CA ASN A 170 8.73 -7.53 -4.00
C ASN A 170 7.20 -7.62 -4.06
N ILE A 171 6.61 -7.03 -5.08
CA ILE A 171 5.16 -6.87 -5.22
C ILE A 171 4.60 -7.94 -6.14
N THR A 172 3.58 -8.67 -5.69
CA THR A 172 2.94 -9.75 -6.44
C THR A 172 1.43 -9.50 -6.53
N PRO A 173 0.92 -9.08 -7.70
CA PRO A 173 -0.52 -9.02 -7.94
C PRO A 173 -1.12 -10.43 -8.02
N ILE A 174 -2.21 -10.65 -7.30
CA ILE A 174 -2.96 -11.92 -7.28
C ILE A 174 -4.40 -11.64 -7.69
N ASP A 175 -4.83 -12.25 -8.78
CA ASP A 175 -6.22 -12.19 -9.23
C ASP A 175 -7.04 -13.22 -8.47
N TYR A 176 -8.11 -12.75 -7.81
CA TYR A 176 -9.12 -13.59 -7.15
C TYR A 176 -10.34 -13.68 -8.06
N ASP A 177 -10.51 -14.84 -8.64
CA ASP A 177 -11.59 -15.19 -9.56
C ASP A 177 -12.19 -16.51 -9.11
N PRO A 178 -13.53 -16.68 -9.13
CA PRO A 178 -14.17 -17.96 -8.82
C PRO A 178 -13.69 -19.14 -9.67
N SER A 179 -13.19 -18.87 -10.89
CA SER A 179 -12.60 -19.90 -11.77
C SER A 179 -11.11 -20.17 -11.50
N ALA A 180 -10.42 -19.30 -10.78
CA ALA A 180 -9.02 -19.49 -10.45
C ALA A 180 -8.84 -20.48 -9.30
N THR A 181 -7.87 -21.39 -9.43
CA THR A 181 -7.59 -22.34 -8.37
C THR A 181 -6.82 -21.69 -7.23
N ARG A 182 -7.25 -21.95 -6.01
CA ARG A 182 -6.54 -21.53 -4.78
C ARG A 182 -5.06 -21.90 -4.81
N VAL A 183 -4.74 -23.11 -5.33
CA VAL A 183 -3.36 -23.61 -5.44
C VAL A 183 -2.48 -22.68 -6.28
N ASN A 184 -2.98 -22.17 -7.40
CA ASN A 184 -2.21 -21.25 -8.25
C ASN A 184 -1.93 -19.91 -7.55
N GLN A 185 -2.92 -19.39 -6.83
CA GLN A 185 -2.77 -18.16 -6.03
C GLN A 185 -1.72 -18.37 -4.93
N GLU A 186 -1.84 -19.44 -4.15
CA GLU A 186 -0.89 -19.77 -3.09
C GLU A 186 0.52 -20.01 -3.62
N ASN A 187 0.69 -20.67 -4.76
CA ASN A 187 2.00 -20.93 -5.37
C ASN A 187 2.69 -19.61 -5.77
N ARG A 188 1.96 -18.66 -6.32
CA ARG A 188 2.51 -17.33 -6.65
C ARG A 188 2.96 -16.58 -5.40
N ILE A 189 2.17 -16.66 -4.32
CA ILE A 189 2.55 -16.08 -3.03
C ILE A 189 3.78 -16.80 -2.45
N LYS A 190 3.83 -18.13 -2.51
CA LYS A 190 5.01 -18.90 -2.05
C LYS A 190 6.28 -18.52 -2.79
N LEU A 191 6.21 -18.25 -4.10
CA LEU A 191 7.37 -17.77 -4.87
C LEU A 191 7.84 -16.40 -4.37
N MET A 192 6.92 -15.47 -4.10
CA MET A 192 7.25 -14.18 -3.48
C MET A 192 7.91 -14.38 -2.11
N LEU A 193 7.35 -15.28 -1.29
CA LEU A 193 7.87 -15.55 0.05
C LEU A 193 9.24 -16.26 0.03
N ALA A 194 9.53 -17.08 -0.98
CA ALA A 194 10.85 -17.70 -1.15
C ALA A 194 11.94 -16.62 -1.27
N VAL A 195 11.73 -15.63 -2.14
CA VAL A 195 12.63 -14.48 -2.29
C VAL A 195 12.72 -13.67 -0.99
N ALA A 196 11.61 -13.47 -0.31
CA ALA A 196 11.56 -12.72 0.96
C ALA A 196 12.35 -13.43 2.08
N LYS A 197 12.20 -14.75 2.19
CA LYS A 197 12.92 -15.58 3.19
C LYS A 197 14.42 -15.63 2.91
N GLU A 198 14.83 -15.70 1.65
CA GLU A 198 16.23 -15.63 1.25
C GLU A 198 16.85 -14.29 1.70
N ARG A 199 16.16 -13.17 1.45
CA ARG A 199 16.61 -11.83 1.90
C ARG A 199 16.66 -11.68 3.41
N LEU A 200 15.71 -12.28 4.15
CA LEU A 200 15.69 -12.24 5.61
C LEU A 200 16.89 -12.98 6.22
N ASN A 201 17.32 -14.07 5.58
CA ASN A 201 18.42 -14.91 6.02
C ASN A 201 19.77 -14.48 5.45
N ALA A 202 19.81 -13.55 4.49
CA ALA A 202 21.06 -13.04 3.95
C ALA A 202 21.82 -12.25 5.02
N PRO A 203 23.16 -12.37 5.10
CA PRO A 203 23.97 -11.50 5.93
C PRO A 203 23.64 -10.04 5.59
N VAL A 204 23.40 -9.20 6.58
CA VAL A 204 23.20 -7.76 6.37
C VAL A 204 24.49 -7.18 5.85
N GLU A 205 24.64 -7.10 4.54
CA GLU A 205 25.64 -6.22 3.95
C GLU A 205 25.18 -4.79 4.25
N ALA A 206 25.82 -4.18 5.24
CA ALA A 206 25.64 -2.78 5.57
C ALA A 206 26.18 -1.93 4.41
N HIS A 207 25.35 -1.68 3.41
CA HIS A 207 25.52 -0.54 2.53
C HIS A 207 24.87 0.67 3.21
N PRO A 208 25.64 1.54 3.86
CA PRO A 208 25.12 2.82 4.28
C PRO A 208 24.76 3.59 3.00
N LEU A 209 23.46 3.76 2.76
CA LEU A 209 23.00 4.75 1.79
C LEU A 209 23.57 6.09 2.24
N THR A 210 24.47 6.66 1.46
CA THR A 210 25.00 7.99 1.72
C THR A 210 23.85 9.02 1.59
N ALA A 211 23.89 10.06 2.42
CA ALA A 211 22.88 11.12 2.40
C ALA A 211 22.67 11.74 1.00
N GLU A 212 23.65 11.64 0.11
CA GLU A 212 23.57 12.07 -1.30
C GLU A 212 22.65 11.18 -2.16
N GLN A 213 22.50 9.90 -1.84
CA GLN A 213 21.58 8.99 -2.56
C GLN A 213 20.12 9.21 -2.14
N LEU A 214 19.88 9.82 -1.00
CA LEU A 214 18.53 10.20 -0.53
C LEU A 214 18.06 11.54 -1.12
N VAL A 215 18.97 12.38 -1.61
CA VAL A 215 18.68 13.72 -2.16
C VAL A 215 18.86 13.76 -3.70
N GLY A 216 19.48 12.74 -4.28
CA GLY A 216 19.86 12.67 -5.68
C GLY A 216 18.75 12.23 -6.63
N GLY A 217 18.04 13.19 -7.18
CA GLY A 217 17.64 13.16 -8.57
C GLY A 217 16.43 12.32 -8.94
N ALA A 218 15.27 12.98 -9.01
CA ALA A 218 14.27 12.59 -9.99
C ALA A 218 14.93 12.57 -11.39
N PRO A 219 14.81 11.48 -12.19
CA PRO A 219 15.33 11.47 -13.55
C PRO A 219 14.61 12.57 -14.35
N GLN A 220 15.35 13.51 -14.89
CA GLN A 220 14.84 14.46 -15.88
C GLN A 220 14.36 13.66 -17.08
N VAL A 221 13.06 13.58 -17.26
CA VAL A 221 12.46 13.12 -18.50
C VAL A 221 12.77 14.19 -19.54
N GLY A 222 13.77 13.92 -20.36
CA GLY A 222 14.12 14.74 -21.51
C GLY A 222 12.90 14.88 -22.41
N ALA A 223 12.44 16.10 -22.58
CA ALA A 223 11.54 16.47 -23.67
C ALA A 223 12.30 16.28 -24.98
N THR A 224 11.90 15.30 -25.78
CA THR A 224 12.22 15.24 -27.20
C THR A 224 10.93 15.05 -27.94
N VAL A 225 10.56 16.13 -28.63
CA VAL A 225 9.66 16.36 -29.78
C VAL A 225 8.66 15.26 -30.15
#